data_5e92e5d54575a19a70fb7ea81e402530
#
_entry.id   5e92e5d54575a19a70fb7ea81e402530
#
_cell.length_a   1.000
_cell.length_b   1.000
_cell.length_c   1.000
_cell.angle_alpha   90.00
_cell.angle_beta   90.00
_cell.angle_gamma   90.00
#
_symmetry.space_group_name_H-M   'P 1'
#
loop_
_entity.id
_entity.type
_entity.pdbx_description
1 polymer ?
#
loop_
_entity_poly.entity_id
_entity_poly.type
_entity_poly.pdbx_seq_one_letter_code
_entity_poly.pdbx_strand_id
1 'polypeptide(L)'
;MSIFGILKLFQKELNASTGGNETFYTTAKAFFTLNYDSELEKKLKAESMKRKYEHVSIFYQEENEKLIPMTVETLQWAEEMSSGLLGRYEKNPIDLIFMDREHLQKLSNLDGVSGYYSNFDKVMGIHVHPENVESILETPLSYFQRPILHEYAHYATFRKIEEAGAFADLFPLWFIEGIAEYVASDQTEVHYDVNQYEILPLESITWGDGWKEARQIETTDPYMQSYLSVNYLIQVFGEDILVELIQKTNDTEGFYTVLEKITGKPVAEFEQEVLDYYR
;
A
#
# COMPACT_ATOMS: atom_id res chain seq x y z
N MET A 1 1.25 -32.48 -4.90
CA MET A 1 2.38 -32.14 -3.97
C MET A 1 1.87 -32.36 -2.55
N SER A 2 2.68 -32.90 -1.63
CA SER A 2 2.23 -33.04 -0.25
C SER A 2 2.27 -31.67 0.46
N ILE A 3 1.42 -31.47 1.48
CA ILE A 3 1.42 -30.24 2.30
C ILE A 3 2.80 -29.93 2.89
N PHE A 4 3.57 -30.96 3.22
CA PHE A 4 4.94 -30.82 3.70
C PHE A 4 5.89 -30.26 2.62
N GLY A 5 5.69 -30.65 1.36
CA GLY A 5 6.45 -30.09 0.24
C GLY A 5 6.12 -28.62 -0.01
N ILE A 6 4.85 -28.26 0.11
CA ILE A 6 4.40 -26.86 -0.01
C ILE A 6 5.01 -26.02 1.11
N LEU A 7 4.95 -26.47 2.36
CA LEU A 7 5.51 -25.76 3.49
C LEU A 7 7.03 -25.60 3.40
N LYS A 8 7.75 -26.56 2.82
CA LYS A 8 9.21 -26.41 2.60
C LYS A 8 9.56 -25.40 1.50
N LEU A 9 8.77 -25.34 0.44
CA LEU A 9 8.93 -24.29 -0.59
C LEU A 9 8.63 -22.92 0.02
N PHE A 10 7.53 -22.78 0.75
CA PHE A 10 7.18 -21.57 1.45
C PHE A 10 8.24 -21.14 2.48
N GLN A 11 8.84 -22.08 3.23
CA GLN A 11 9.96 -21.80 4.14
C GLN A 11 11.17 -21.23 3.40
N LYS A 12 11.47 -21.74 2.20
CA LYS A 12 12.58 -21.24 1.39
C LYS A 12 12.34 -19.81 0.94
N GLU A 13 11.15 -19.53 0.44
CA GLU A 13 10.74 -18.17 0.03
C GLU A 13 10.71 -17.19 1.22
N LEU A 14 10.15 -17.62 2.34
CA LEU A 14 10.11 -16.84 3.57
C LEU A 14 11.53 -16.48 4.06
N ASN A 15 12.43 -17.44 4.10
CA ASN A 15 13.82 -17.18 4.49
C ASN A 15 14.55 -16.24 3.51
N ALA A 16 14.20 -16.31 2.24
CA ALA A 16 14.76 -15.41 1.24
C ALA A 16 14.26 -13.98 1.41
N SER A 17 12.98 -13.79 1.75
CA SER A 17 12.36 -12.48 1.94
C SER A 17 12.75 -11.83 3.27
N THR A 18 12.91 -12.62 4.34
CA THR A 18 13.18 -12.10 5.69
C THR A 18 14.66 -12.05 6.06
N GLY A 19 15.54 -12.65 5.22
CA GLY A 19 16.97 -12.83 5.53
C GLY A 19 17.22 -13.74 6.75
N GLY A 20 16.16 -14.46 7.22
CA GLY A 20 16.18 -15.26 8.44
C GLY A 20 16.39 -16.75 8.21
N ASN A 21 16.53 -17.48 9.32
CA ASN A 21 16.53 -18.96 9.37
C ASN A 21 15.28 -19.42 10.11
N GLU A 22 14.11 -19.28 9.47
CA GLU A 22 12.85 -19.61 10.08
C GLU A 22 12.69 -21.11 10.33
N THR A 23 12.18 -21.46 11.48
CA THR A 23 11.90 -22.86 11.81
C THR A 23 10.68 -23.37 11.03
N PHE A 24 10.61 -24.69 10.83
CA PHE A 24 9.43 -25.31 10.22
C PHE A 24 8.11 -24.95 10.95
N TYR A 25 8.18 -24.81 12.27
CA TYR A 25 7.02 -24.42 13.08
C TYR A 25 6.56 -22.99 12.82
N THR A 26 7.49 -22.03 12.78
CA THR A 26 7.16 -20.61 12.46
C THR A 26 6.65 -20.49 11.04
N THR A 27 7.27 -21.20 10.09
CA THR A 27 6.80 -21.27 8.71
C THR A 27 5.39 -21.85 8.59
N ALA A 28 5.11 -22.95 9.27
CA ALA A 28 3.78 -23.55 9.26
C ALA A 28 2.74 -22.62 9.90
N LYS A 29 3.10 -21.97 11.01
CA LYS A 29 2.22 -20.96 11.63
C LYS A 29 1.94 -19.81 10.66
N ALA A 30 2.97 -19.23 10.04
CA ALA A 30 2.84 -18.15 9.06
C ALA A 30 1.94 -18.56 7.88
N PHE A 31 2.15 -19.77 7.35
CA PHE A 31 1.37 -20.32 6.24
C PHE A 31 -0.12 -20.47 6.58
N PHE A 32 -0.44 -20.95 7.79
CA PHE A 32 -1.85 -21.16 8.18
C PHE A 32 -2.54 -19.89 8.70
N THR A 33 -1.79 -18.94 9.24
CA THR A 33 -2.36 -17.70 9.79
C THR A 33 -2.27 -16.54 8.81
N LEU A 34 -1.49 -16.69 7.71
CA LEU A 34 -1.13 -15.61 6.79
C LEU A 34 -0.62 -14.36 7.53
N ASN A 35 0.04 -14.61 8.67
CA ASN A 35 0.62 -13.57 9.49
C ASN A 35 1.99 -14.03 10.00
N TYR A 36 3.01 -13.27 9.66
CA TYR A 36 4.37 -13.55 10.04
C TYR A 36 5.05 -12.27 10.56
N ASP A 37 5.25 -12.21 11.85
CA ASP A 37 6.06 -11.15 12.46
C ASP A 37 7.54 -11.49 12.30
N SER A 38 8.31 -10.63 11.63
CA SER A 38 9.77 -10.71 11.61
C SER A 38 10.35 -10.55 13.03
N GLU A 39 11.59 -10.94 13.25
CA GLU A 39 12.24 -10.75 14.55
C GLU A 39 12.33 -9.26 14.93
N LEU A 40 12.47 -8.37 13.94
CA LEU A 40 12.48 -6.94 14.16
C LEU A 40 11.10 -6.43 14.62
N GLU A 41 10.03 -6.87 13.97
CA GLU A 41 8.66 -6.52 14.39
C GLU A 41 8.33 -7.01 15.80
N LYS A 42 8.67 -8.26 16.11
CA LYS A 42 8.52 -8.81 17.47
C LYS A 42 9.22 -7.96 18.52
N LYS A 43 10.46 -7.53 18.22
CA LYS A 43 11.23 -6.68 19.10
C LYS A 43 10.56 -5.31 19.26
N LEU A 44 10.21 -4.64 18.16
CA LEU A 44 9.55 -3.34 18.18
C LEU A 44 8.23 -3.39 18.97
N LYS A 45 7.39 -4.40 18.72
CA LYS A 45 6.13 -4.60 19.44
C LYS A 45 6.35 -4.86 20.94
N ALA A 46 7.38 -5.63 21.32
CA ALA A 46 7.68 -5.94 22.72
C ALA A 46 8.21 -4.73 23.51
N GLU A 47 8.89 -3.81 22.85
CA GLU A 47 9.46 -2.58 23.43
C GLU A 47 8.50 -1.39 23.37
N SER A 48 7.31 -1.53 22.76
CA SER A 48 6.32 -0.46 22.58
C SER A 48 5.15 -0.54 23.55
N MET A 49 4.56 0.62 23.82
CA MET A 49 3.20 0.71 24.34
C MET A 49 2.21 0.26 23.28
N LYS A 50 1.02 -0.17 23.71
CA LYS A 50 -0.02 -0.65 22.80
C LYS A 50 -1.35 0.05 23.04
N ARG A 51 -1.96 0.56 21.98
CA ARG A 51 -3.34 1.05 21.94
C ARG A 51 -4.13 0.27 20.90
N LYS A 52 -5.32 -0.20 21.24
CA LYS A 52 -6.21 -0.86 20.26
C LYS A 52 -7.29 0.10 19.81
N TYR A 53 -7.49 0.16 18.49
CA TYR A 53 -8.59 0.84 17.83
C TYR A 53 -9.22 -0.12 16.81
N GLU A 54 -10.44 -0.58 17.06
CA GLU A 54 -11.17 -1.57 16.25
C GLU A 54 -10.31 -2.79 15.87
N HIS A 55 -9.99 -2.96 14.58
CA HIS A 55 -9.13 -4.04 14.07
C HIS A 55 -7.64 -3.68 14.04
N VAL A 56 -7.28 -2.42 14.33
CA VAL A 56 -5.89 -1.94 14.33
C VAL A 56 -5.31 -1.97 15.74
N SER A 57 -4.12 -2.57 15.90
CA SER A 57 -3.31 -2.44 17.11
C SER A 57 -2.18 -1.45 16.85
N ILE A 58 -2.15 -0.33 17.56
CA ILE A 58 -1.17 0.74 17.40
C ILE A 58 -0.05 0.51 18.42
N PHE A 59 1.20 0.38 17.94
CA PHE A 59 2.40 0.23 18.75
C PHE A 59 3.25 1.49 18.65
N TYR A 60 3.63 2.08 19.78
CA TYR A 60 4.30 3.38 19.85
C TYR A 60 5.17 3.51 21.09
N GLN A 61 6.14 4.43 21.05
CA GLN A 61 6.95 4.80 22.21
C GLN A 61 6.24 5.88 23.03
N GLU A 62 6.54 5.97 24.34
CA GLU A 62 5.89 6.91 25.26
C GLU A 62 5.94 8.36 24.76
N GLU A 63 7.05 8.76 24.15
CA GLU A 63 7.25 10.09 23.60
C GLU A 63 6.26 10.45 22.47
N ASN A 64 5.73 9.43 21.80
CA ASN A 64 4.80 9.58 20.69
C ASN A 64 3.32 9.49 21.13
N GLU A 65 3.02 9.35 22.43
CA GLU A 65 1.65 9.20 22.93
C GLU A 65 0.72 10.34 22.50
N LYS A 66 1.23 11.56 22.37
CA LYS A 66 0.48 12.74 21.92
C LYS A 66 -0.11 12.59 20.51
N LEU A 67 0.45 11.69 19.68
CA LEU A 67 -0.01 11.44 18.30
C LEU A 67 -1.18 10.43 18.24
N ILE A 68 -1.46 9.70 19.32
CA ILE A 68 -2.46 8.64 19.31
C ILE A 68 -3.89 9.13 18.99
N PRO A 69 -4.38 10.24 19.57
CA PRO A 69 -5.70 10.76 19.19
C PRO A 69 -5.80 11.05 17.69
N MET A 70 -4.80 11.72 17.12
CA MET A 70 -4.72 12.03 15.70
C MET A 70 -4.62 10.75 14.83
N THR A 71 -3.85 9.74 15.30
CA THR A 71 -3.76 8.45 14.61
C THR A 71 -5.13 7.78 14.49
N VAL A 72 -5.91 7.77 15.57
CA VAL A 72 -7.26 7.17 15.59
C VAL A 72 -8.18 7.93 14.63
N GLU A 73 -8.15 9.24 14.66
CA GLU A 73 -8.93 10.12 13.77
C GLU A 73 -8.56 9.89 12.29
N THR A 74 -7.26 9.78 12.00
CA THR A 74 -6.77 9.50 10.65
C THR A 74 -7.16 8.10 10.17
N LEU A 75 -7.10 7.08 11.04
CA LEU A 75 -7.55 5.73 10.69
C LEU A 75 -9.06 5.67 10.40
N GLN A 76 -9.87 6.43 11.15
CA GLN A 76 -11.29 6.55 10.86
C GLN A 76 -11.52 7.19 9.49
N TRP A 77 -10.84 8.26 9.21
CA TRP A 77 -10.89 8.95 7.92
C TRP A 77 -10.43 8.03 6.77
N ALA A 78 -9.29 7.35 6.93
CA ALA A 78 -8.78 6.38 5.95
C ALA A 78 -9.80 5.28 5.63
N GLU A 79 -10.50 4.78 6.65
CA GLU A 79 -11.55 3.78 6.48
C GLU A 79 -12.75 4.32 5.72
N GLU A 80 -13.24 5.50 6.11
CA GLU A 80 -14.38 6.15 5.45
C GLU A 80 -14.10 6.35 3.96
N MET A 81 -12.92 6.86 3.62
CA MET A 81 -12.52 7.10 2.24
C MET A 81 -12.31 5.81 1.46
N SER A 82 -11.57 4.86 2.01
CA SER A 82 -11.34 3.58 1.34
C SER A 82 -12.64 2.80 1.14
N SER A 83 -13.56 2.86 2.11
CA SER A 83 -14.87 2.21 1.99
C SER A 83 -15.79 2.94 1.00
N GLY A 84 -15.68 4.25 0.90
CA GLY A 84 -16.37 5.03 -0.13
C GLY A 84 -15.92 4.62 -1.53
N LEU A 85 -14.62 4.48 -1.74
CA LEU A 85 -14.00 4.20 -3.03
C LEU A 85 -14.11 2.71 -3.45
N LEU A 86 -13.86 1.79 -2.53
CA LEU A 86 -13.78 0.34 -2.82
C LEU A 86 -15.03 -0.43 -2.40
N GLY A 87 -16.02 0.26 -1.81
CA GLY A 87 -17.15 -0.38 -1.16
C GLY A 87 -16.73 -1.10 0.13
N ARG A 88 -17.67 -1.81 0.75
CA ARG A 88 -17.38 -2.56 1.99
C ARG A 88 -16.41 -3.71 1.72
N TYR A 89 -15.54 -3.98 2.67
CA TYR A 89 -14.60 -5.10 2.69
C TYR A 89 -14.50 -5.68 4.11
N GLU A 90 -14.13 -6.95 4.22
CA GLU A 90 -13.93 -7.62 5.50
C GLU A 90 -12.65 -7.10 6.18
N LYS A 91 -12.78 -6.63 7.42
CA LYS A 91 -11.67 -6.09 8.20
C LYS A 91 -10.95 -7.22 8.96
N ASN A 92 -9.69 -7.43 8.64
CA ASN A 92 -8.81 -8.32 9.39
C ASN A 92 -7.91 -7.53 10.34
N PRO A 93 -7.51 -8.12 11.46
CA PRO A 93 -6.57 -7.47 12.37
C PRO A 93 -5.27 -7.09 11.66
N ILE A 94 -4.82 -5.85 11.89
CA ILE A 94 -3.52 -5.33 11.45
C ILE A 94 -2.81 -4.62 12.61
N ASP A 95 -1.49 -4.58 12.53
CA ASP A 95 -0.66 -3.84 13.46
C ASP A 95 -0.11 -2.58 12.79
N LEU A 96 -0.27 -1.42 13.43
CA LEU A 96 0.36 -0.17 13.04
C LEU A 96 1.51 0.08 14.02
N ILE A 97 2.73 0.25 13.50
CA ILE A 97 3.93 0.42 14.32
C ILE A 97 4.58 1.76 13.98
N PHE A 98 4.74 2.61 14.98
CA PHE A 98 5.58 3.80 14.84
C PHE A 98 7.05 3.39 14.91
N MET A 99 7.83 3.82 13.93
CA MET A 99 9.22 3.44 13.87
C MET A 99 10.08 4.56 13.30
N ASP A 100 11.35 4.55 13.67
CA ASP A 100 12.32 5.44 13.06
C ASP A 100 12.64 5.04 11.61
N ARG A 101 13.37 5.89 10.92
CA ARG A 101 13.73 5.70 9.51
C ARG A 101 14.54 4.41 9.27
N GLU A 102 15.43 4.06 10.17
CA GLU A 102 16.31 2.89 10.03
C GLU A 102 15.47 1.59 10.09
N HIS A 103 14.55 1.50 11.05
CA HIS A 103 13.66 0.36 11.18
C HIS A 103 12.68 0.26 10.00
N LEU A 104 12.12 1.41 9.58
CA LEU A 104 11.23 1.47 8.41
C LEU A 104 11.93 0.98 7.14
N GLN A 105 13.15 1.46 6.88
CA GLN A 105 13.95 1.03 5.73
C GLN A 105 14.29 -0.47 5.77
N LYS A 106 14.63 -1.00 6.95
CA LYS A 106 14.92 -2.44 7.11
C LYS A 106 13.72 -3.33 6.83
N LEU A 107 12.52 -2.90 7.23
CA LEU A 107 11.30 -3.68 7.05
C LEU A 107 10.72 -3.54 5.65
N SER A 108 10.68 -2.31 5.11
CA SER A 108 10.16 -2.07 3.76
C SER A 108 11.13 -2.45 2.64
N ASN A 109 12.44 -2.51 2.93
CA ASN A 109 13.52 -2.61 1.95
C ASN A 109 13.46 -1.49 0.89
N LEU A 110 12.97 -0.30 1.29
CA LEU A 110 12.83 0.89 0.47
C LEU A 110 13.48 2.09 1.14
N ASP A 111 14.17 2.91 0.34
CA ASP A 111 14.72 4.18 0.80
C ASP A 111 13.70 5.32 0.65
N GLY A 112 13.72 6.26 1.60
CA GLY A 112 13.01 7.54 1.49
C GLY A 112 11.48 7.46 1.67
N VAL A 113 10.92 6.31 2.07
CA VAL A 113 9.48 6.16 2.33
C VAL A 113 9.11 6.71 3.72
N SER A 114 7.88 7.19 3.87
CA SER A 114 7.32 7.65 5.15
C SER A 114 6.41 6.62 5.80
N GLY A 115 6.01 5.61 5.06
CA GLY A 115 5.23 4.46 5.51
C GLY A 115 5.48 3.24 4.64
N TYR A 116 4.96 2.11 5.06
CA TYR A 116 4.81 0.92 4.24
C TYR A 116 3.69 0.04 4.79
N TYR A 117 3.06 -0.73 3.93
CA TYR A 117 2.14 -1.79 4.30
C TYR A 117 2.61 -3.14 3.75
N SER A 118 2.64 -4.15 4.60
CA SER A 118 2.86 -5.54 4.20
C SER A 118 1.58 -6.34 4.36
N ASN A 119 1.02 -6.79 3.24
CA ASN A 119 -0.14 -7.66 3.27
C ASN A 119 0.19 -9.07 3.80
N PHE A 120 1.44 -9.49 3.68
CA PHE A 120 1.91 -10.77 4.20
C PHE A 120 1.98 -10.77 5.73
N ASP A 121 2.64 -9.77 6.32
CA ASP A 121 2.84 -9.66 7.77
C ASP A 121 1.64 -9.02 8.48
N LYS A 122 0.73 -8.39 7.72
CA LYS A 122 -0.40 -7.62 8.24
C LYS A 122 0.07 -6.47 9.13
N VAL A 123 1.12 -5.78 8.68
CA VAL A 123 1.72 -4.67 9.39
C VAL A 123 1.77 -3.40 8.53
N MET A 124 1.50 -2.29 9.18
CA MET A 124 1.66 -0.94 8.68
C MET A 124 2.76 -0.25 9.49
N GLY A 125 3.84 0.15 8.85
CA GLY A 125 4.91 0.91 9.46
C GLY A 125 4.77 2.39 9.11
N ILE A 126 4.83 3.27 10.12
CA ILE A 126 4.77 4.72 9.94
C ILE A 126 6.00 5.35 10.56
N HIS A 127 6.69 6.17 9.77
CA HIS A 127 7.87 6.90 10.23
C HIS A 127 7.47 7.96 11.26
N VAL A 128 7.92 7.77 12.51
CA VAL A 128 7.78 8.74 13.59
C VAL A 128 9.07 8.74 14.41
N HIS A 129 9.66 9.91 14.59
CA HIS A 129 10.78 10.09 15.50
C HIS A 129 10.38 11.06 16.60
N PRO A 130 10.80 10.86 17.87
CA PRO A 130 10.43 11.76 18.98
C PRO A 130 10.73 13.23 18.71
N GLU A 131 11.82 13.52 18.01
CA GLU A 131 12.21 14.89 17.63
C GLU A 131 11.28 15.52 16.59
N ASN A 132 10.45 14.71 15.89
CA ASN A 132 9.55 15.17 14.85
C ASN A 132 8.13 15.46 15.36
N VAL A 133 7.80 15.14 16.62
CA VAL A 133 6.43 15.25 17.14
C VAL A 133 5.88 16.67 17.01
N GLU A 134 6.67 17.71 17.34
CA GLU A 134 6.22 19.09 17.21
C GLU A 134 5.99 19.49 15.75
N SER A 135 6.88 19.10 14.84
CA SER A 135 6.72 19.35 13.39
C SER A 135 5.50 18.61 12.82
N ILE A 136 5.21 17.41 13.32
CA ILE A 136 4.02 16.65 12.96
C ILE A 136 2.76 17.39 13.41
N LEU A 137 2.75 17.92 14.63
CA LEU A 137 1.61 18.67 15.17
C LEU A 137 1.38 20.00 14.44
N GLU A 138 2.43 20.62 13.89
CA GLU A 138 2.32 21.84 13.08
C GLU A 138 1.78 21.60 11.67
N THR A 139 2.19 20.48 11.05
CA THR A 139 1.80 20.11 9.68
C THR A 139 1.38 18.62 9.60
N PRO A 140 0.30 18.25 10.29
CA PRO A 140 -0.07 16.84 10.48
C PRO A 140 -0.36 16.11 9.17
N LEU A 141 -1.02 16.76 8.23
CA LEU A 141 -1.41 16.14 6.97
C LEU A 141 -0.19 15.66 6.17
N SER A 142 0.79 16.53 5.97
CA SER A 142 1.95 16.23 5.12
C SER A 142 2.90 15.19 5.72
N TYR A 143 3.12 15.24 7.05
CA TYR A 143 4.16 14.43 7.67
C TYR A 143 3.66 13.16 8.36
N PHE A 144 2.34 13.07 8.62
CA PHE A 144 1.82 11.99 9.45
C PHE A 144 0.52 11.39 8.95
N GLN A 145 -0.49 12.21 8.68
CA GLN A 145 -1.81 11.71 8.28
C GLN A 145 -1.77 11.11 6.88
N ARG A 146 -1.13 11.78 5.92
CA ARG A 146 -1.02 11.28 4.55
C ARG A 146 -0.35 9.90 4.44
N PRO A 147 0.78 9.60 5.09
CA PRO A 147 1.31 8.24 5.14
C PRO A 147 0.32 7.22 5.71
N ILE A 148 -0.42 7.55 6.77
CA ILE A 148 -1.42 6.62 7.34
C ILE A 148 -2.56 6.37 6.35
N LEU A 149 -3.07 7.42 5.69
CA LEU A 149 -4.11 7.30 4.65
C LEU A 149 -3.64 6.39 3.50
N HIS A 150 -2.42 6.61 3.03
CA HIS A 150 -1.80 5.85 1.94
C HIS A 150 -1.67 4.35 2.30
N GLU A 151 -1.05 4.06 3.43
CA GLU A 151 -0.81 2.66 3.83
C GLU A 151 -2.12 1.93 4.21
N TYR A 152 -3.08 2.65 4.77
CA TYR A 152 -4.40 2.06 5.02
C TYR A 152 -5.16 1.78 3.72
N ALA A 153 -5.00 2.62 2.70
CA ALA A 153 -5.57 2.36 1.38
C ALA A 153 -4.99 1.10 0.72
N HIS A 154 -3.70 0.83 0.90
CA HIS A 154 -3.11 -0.46 0.53
C HIS A 154 -3.79 -1.62 1.24
N TYR A 155 -3.94 -1.53 2.58
CA TYR A 155 -4.67 -2.55 3.33
C TYR A 155 -6.07 -2.79 2.76
N ALA A 156 -6.86 -1.74 2.54
CA ALA A 156 -8.22 -1.84 2.00
C ALA A 156 -8.26 -2.46 0.60
N THR A 157 -7.33 -2.04 -0.26
CA THR A 157 -7.20 -2.56 -1.63
C THR A 157 -6.88 -4.06 -1.65
N PHE A 158 -5.92 -4.50 -0.84
CA PHE A 158 -5.59 -5.92 -0.72
C PHE A 158 -6.74 -6.73 -0.13
N ARG A 159 -7.48 -6.20 0.85
CA ARG A 159 -8.69 -6.85 1.35
C ARG A 159 -9.73 -7.03 0.25
N LYS A 160 -9.92 -6.01 -0.59
CA LYS A 160 -10.87 -6.07 -1.71
C LYS A 160 -10.45 -7.08 -2.78
N ILE A 161 -9.16 -7.14 -3.09
CA ILE A 161 -8.59 -8.13 -4.02
C ILE A 161 -8.79 -9.56 -3.49
N GLU A 162 -8.51 -9.79 -2.20
CA GLU A 162 -8.69 -11.10 -1.56
C GLU A 162 -10.19 -11.53 -1.56
N GLU A 163 -11.13 -10.60 -1.31
CA GLU A 163 -12.57 -10.87 -1.40
C GLU A 163 -13.03 -11.23 -2.82
N ALA A 164 -12.41 -10.65 -3.83
CA ALA A 164 -12.66 -11.00 -5.22
C ALA A 164 -12.07 -12.38 -5.60
N GLY A 165 -11.31 -13.02 -4.70
CA GLY A 165 -10.65 -14.29 -4.95
C GLY A 165 -9.45 -14.17 -5.88
N ALA A 166 -8.91 -12.97 -6.06
CA ALA A 166 -7.74 -12.69 -6.88
C ALA A 166 -6.46 -12.60 -6.02
N PHE A 167 -5.31 -12.65 -6.68
CA PHE A 167 -4.00 -12.45 -6.05
C PHE A 167 -3.48 -11.04 -6.38
N ALA A 168 -2.76 -10.46 -5.44
CA ALA A 168 -2.25 -9.08 -5.58
C ALA A 168 -1.27 -8.91 -6.75
N ASP A 169 -0.52 -9.95 -7.09
CA ASP A 169 0.42 -9.98 -8.20
C ASP A 169 -0.23 -10.00 -9.59
N LEU A 170 -1.56 -10.08 -9.67
CA LEU A 170 -2.30 -9.86 -10.91
C LEU A 170 -2.51 -8.38 -11.25
N PHE A 171 -2.27 -7.49 -10.29
CA PHE A 171 -2.53 -6.06 -10.43
C PHE A 171 -1.22 -5.28 -10.59
N PRO A 172 -1.14 -4.32 -11.55
CA PRO A 172 0.04 -3.51 -11.70
C PRO A 172 0.25 -2.58 -10.51
N LEU A 173 1.51 -2.30 -10.17
CA LEU A 173 1.84 -1.42 -9.05
C LEU A 173 1.25 -0.02 -9.23
N TRP A 174 1.27 0.53 -10.44
CA TRP A 174 0.68 1.84 -10.69
C TRP A 174 -0.82 1.92 -10.32
N PHE A 175 -1.56 0.82 -10.44
CA PHE A 175 -2.97 0.78 -10.04
C PHE A 175 -3.12 0.74 -8.53
N ILE A 176 -2.33 -0.10 -7.85
CA ILE A 176 -2.35 -0.24 -6.39
C ILE A 176 -1.87 1.06 -5.72
N GLU A 177 -0.76 1.61 -6.18
CA GLU A 177 -0.20 2.88 -5.67
C GLU A 177 -1.11 4.06 -6.02
N GLY A 178 -1.72 4.05 -7.19
CA GLY A 178 -2.66 5.09 -7.61
C GLY A 178 -3.91 5.16 -6.75
N ILE A 179 -4.45 4.03 -6.30
CA ILE A 179 -5.56 3.99 -5.32
C ILE A 179 -5.08 4.58 -3.99
N ALA A 180 -3.88 4.19 -3.52
CA ALA A 180 -3.33 4.69 -2.27
C ALA A 180 -3.06 6.21 -2.33
N GLU A 181 -2.49 6.70 -3.42
CA GLU A 181 -2.28 8.13 -3.65
C GLU A 181 -3.59 8.90 -3.78
N TYR A 182 -4.62 8.32 -4.41
CA TYR A 182 -5.94 8.93 -4.50
C TYR A 182 -6.56 9.14 -3.11
N VAL A 183 -6.56 8.11 -2.26
CA VAL A 183 -7.05 8.20 -0.88
C VAL A 183 -6.22 9.18 -0.06
N ALA A 184 -4.89 9.17 -0.20
CA ALA A 184 -4.00 10.06 0.53
C ALA A 184 -4.10 11.53 0.11
N SER A 185 -4.66 11.82 -1.08
CA SER A 185 -4.69 13.15 -1.67
C SER A 185 -6.08 13.79 -1.73
N ASP A 186 -7.14 13.07 -1.35
CA ASP A 186 -8.54 13.48 -1.57
C ASP A 186 -8.92 14.87 -1.01
N GLN A 187 -8.30 15.30 0.07
CA GLN A 187 -8.59 16.62 0.64
C GLN A 187 -7.48 17.65 0.45
N THR A 188 -6.46 17.27 -0.31
CA THR A 188 -5.42 18.20 -0.73
C THR A 188 -5.62 18.49 -2.21
N GLU A 189 -5.75 19.77 -2.57
CA GLU A 189 -5.61 20.18 -3.96
C GLU A 189 -4.17 19.91 -4.39
N VAL A 190 -3.89 18.67 -4.77
CA VAL A 190 -2.59 18.29 -5.32
C VAL A 190 -2.60 18.74 -6.77
N HIS A 191 -2.03 19.91 -7.04
CA HIS A 191 -1.80 20.37 -8.39
C HIS A 191 -0.50 19.77 -8.91
N TYR A 192 -0.61 18.65 -9.63
CA TYR A 192 0.52 18.13 -10.39
C TYR A 192 0.68 18.89 -11.71
N ASP A 193 1.83 19.50 -11.93
CA ASP A 193 2.20 19.98 -13.25
C ASP A 193 2.83 18.83 -14.04
N VAL A 194 2.00 18.18 -14.86
CA VAL A 194 2.39 17.02 -15.68
C VAL A 194 3.58 17.33 -16.59
N ASN A 195 3.81 18.62 -16.93
CA ASN A 195 4.89 19.01 -17.82
C ASN A 195 6.26 19.07 -17.13
N GLN A 196 6.32 18.96 -15.79
CA GLN A 196 7.57 18.91 -15.04
C GLN A 196 8.19 17.52 -15.02
N TYR A 197 7.45 16.49 -15.39
CA TYR A 197 7.88 15.11 -15.27
C TYR A 197 7.86 14.38 -16.61
N GLU A 198 8.80 13.49 -16.80
CA GLU A 198 8.80 12.51 -17.85
C GLU A 198 7.79 11.41 -17.51
N ILE A 199 6.85 11.18 -18.42
CA ILE A 199 5.82 10.17 -18.25
C ILE A 199 6.31 8.86 -18.85
N LEU A 200 6.31 7.82 -18.04
CA LEU A 200 6.74 6.47 -18.43
C LEU A 200 5.54 5.66 -18.94
N PRO A 201 5.74 4.70 -19.87
CA PRO A 201 4.70 3.73 -20.19
C PRO A 201 4.24 2.99 -18.92
N LEU A 202 2.92 2.86 -18.68
CA LEU A 202 2.38 2.18 -17.49
C LEU A 202 2.87 0.73 -17.37
N GLU A 203 3.10 0.07 -18.51
CA GLU A 203 3.68 -1.27 -18.52
C GLU A 203 5.09 -1.31 -17.92
N SER A 204 5.87 -0.24 -18.02
CA SER A 204 7.23 -0.17 -17.45
C SER A 204 7.24 -0.01 -15.93
N ILE A 205 6.17 0.53 -15.35
CA ILE A 205 5.98 0.71 -13.89
C ILE A 205 4.97 -0.29 -13.31
N THR A 206 4.73 -1.39 -14.01
CA THR A 206 3.81 -2.45 -13.59
C THR A 206 4.38 -3.29 -12.47
N TRP A 207 5.70 -3.59 -12.49
CA TRP A 207 6.35 -4.52 -11.56
C TRP A 207 7.52 -3.89 -10.80
N GLY A 208 7.86 -4.54 -9.69
CA GLY A 208 8.77 -4.01 -8.69
C GLY A 208 10.13 -3.49 -9.19
N ASP A 209 10.73 -4.12 -10.20
CA ASP A 209 12.04 -3.66 -10.72
C ASP A 209 11.89 -2.36 -11.50
N GLY A 210 10.95 -2.30 -12.46
CA GLY A 210 10.66 -1.06 -13.20
C GLY A 210 10.17 0.08 -12.30
N TRP A 211 9.36 -0.25 -11.28
CA TRP A 211 8.95 0.70 -10.26
C TRP A 211 10.12 1.29 -9.47
N LYS A 212 11.06 0.44 -9.03
CA LYS A 212 12.27 0.88 -8.31
C LYS A 212 13.16 1.76 -9.18
N GLU A 213 13.34 1.40 -10.44
CA GLU A 213 14.09 2.21 -11.40
C GLU A 213 13.44 3.57 -11.60
N ALA A 214 12.12 3.61 -11.84
CA ALA A 214 11.37 4.84 -12.02
C ALA A 214 11.51 5.80 -10.82
N ARG A 215 11.46 5.29 -9.59
CA ARG A 215 11.64 6.09 -8.38
C ARG A 215 13.03 6.70 -8.21
N GLN A 216 14.05 6.22 -8.92
CA GLN A 216 15.42 6.72 -8.86
C GLN A 216 15.73 7.78 -9.91
N ILE A 217 14.86 7.97 -10.89
CA ILE A 217 15.02 8.95 -11.95
C ILE A 217 14.42 10.28 -11.48
N GLU A 218 15.24 11.33 -11.36
CA GLU A 218 14.80 12.64 -10.85
C GLU A 218 13.71 13.31 -11.71
N THR A 219 13.65 12.97 -13.00
CA THR A 219 12.68 13.53 -13.94
C THR A 219 11.36 12.78 -13.98
N THR A 220 11.19 11.69 -13.21
CA THR A 220 9.97 10.89 -13.18
C THR A 220 9.33 10.89 -11.79
N ASP A 221 8.03 10.81 -11.74
CA ASP A 221 7.26 10.59 -10.50
C ASP A 221 6.20 9.51 -10.74
N PRO A 222 6.54 8.23 -10.46
CA PRO A 222 5.61 7.13 -10.67
C PRO A 222 4.39 7.18 -9.74
N TYR A 223 4.48 7.82 -8.57
CA TYR A 223 3.33 8.02 -7.67
C TYR A 223 2.34 9.02 -8.25
N MET A 224 2.85 10.18 -8.73
CA MET A 224 2.01 11.14 -9.44
C MET A 224 1.33 10.50 -10.64
N GLN A 225 2.09 9.80 -11.49
CA GLN A 225 1.54 9.15 -12.68
C GLN A 225 0.46 8.12 -12.33
N SER A 226 0.64 7.37 -11.26
CA SER A 226 -0.33 6.41 -10.73
C SER A 226 -1.60 7.10 -10.25
N TYR A 227 -1.45 8.18 -9.48
CA TYR A 227 -2.57 9.03 -9.05
C TYR A 227 -3.38 9.54 -10.23
N LEU A 228 -2.72 10.14 -11.23
CA LEU A 228 -3.40 10.69 -12.41
C LEU A 228 -4.16 9.62 -13.18
N SER A 229 -3.56 8.43 -13.32
CA SER A 229 -4.20 7.30 -14.03
C SER A 229 -5.45 6.80 -13.30
N VAL A 230 -5.38 6.65 -11.98
CA VAL A 230 -6.53 6.22 -11.17
C VAL A 230 -7.59 7.32 -11.08
N ASN A 231 -7.19 8.58 -10.88
CA ASN A 231 -8.12 9.69 -10.86
C ASN A 231 -8.85 9.84 -12.21
N TYR A 232 -8.15 9.70 -13.34
CA TYR A 232 -8.77 9.68 -14.67
C TYR A 232 -9.80 8.55 -14.80
N LEU A 233 -9.48 7.33 -14.35
CA LEU A 233 -10.43 6.22 -14.35
C LEU A 233 -11.72 6.60 -13.60
N ILE A 234 -11.60 7.18 -12.41
CA ILE A 234 -12.74 7.57 -11.60
C ILE A 234 -13.54 8.69 -12.26
N GLN A 235 -12.87 9.72 -12.76
CA GLN A 235 -13.55 10.90 -13.34
C GLN A 235 -14.27 10.57 -14.65
N VAL A 236 -13.73 9.69 -15.48
CA VAL A 236 -14.26 9.38 -16.81
C VAL A 236 -15.21 8.18 -16.80
N PHE A 237 -14.93 7.15 -16.00
CA PHE A 237 -15.69 5.90 -16.00
C PHE A 237 -16.55 5.72 -14.75
N GLY A 238 -16.44 6.63 -13.76
CA GLY A 238 -17.20 6.59 -12.52
C GLY A 238 -16.49 5.87 -11.37
N GLU A 239 -17.00 6.09 -10.15
CA GLU A 239 -16.37 5.59 -8.92
C GLU A 239 -16.31 4.05 -8.82
N ASP A 240 -17.26 3.35 -9.43
CA ASP A 240 -17.33 1.88 -9.40
C ASP A 240 -16.25 1.20 -10.24
N ILE A 241 -15.54 1.95 -11.12
CA ILE A 241 -14.55 1.40 -12.05
C ILE A 241 -13.44 0.59 -11.37
N LEU A 242 -12.96 1.05 -10.21
CA LEU A 242 -11.88 0.37 -9.49
C LEU A 242 -12.34 -0.98 -8.94
N VAL A 243 -13.56 -1.02 -8.41
CA VAL A 243 -14.18 -2.27 -7.91
C VAL A 243 -14.43 -3.23 -9.07
N GLU A 244 -14.88 -2.73 -10.20
CA GLU A 244 -15.12 -3.53 -11.41
C GLU A 244 -13.82 -4.13 -11.96
N LEU A 245 -12.74 -3.36 -12.01
CA LEU A 245 -11.41 -3.83 -12.40
C LEU A 245 -10.91 -4.94 -11.45
N ILE A 246 -11.05 -4.72 -10.13
CA ILE A 246 -10.63 -5.73 -9.14
C ILE A 246 -11.44 -7.02 -9.28
N GLN A 247 -12.76 -6.93 -9.42
CA GLN A 247 -13.64 -8.10 -9.48
C GLN A 247 -13.49 -8.94 -10.76
N LYS A 248 -13.14 -8.30 -11.88
CA LYS A 248 -13.04 -8.97 -13.18
C LYS A 248 -11.64 -9.49 -13.48
N THR A 249 -10.61 -8.97 -12.83
CA THR A 249 -9.23 -9.44 -12.98
C THR A 249 -9.04 -10.79 -12.30
N ASN A 250 -8.51 -11.77 -13.01
CA ASN A 250 -8.25 -13.12 -12.51
C ASN A 250 -7.13 -13.81 -13.33
N ASP A 251 -6.74 -15.03 -12.96
CA ASP A 251 -5.67 -15.78 -13.62
C ASP A 251 -5.90 -16.03 -15.12
N THR A 252 -7.14 -15.99 -15.57
CA THR A 252 -7.50 -16.22 -16.97
C THR A 252 -7.50 -14.93 -17.78
N GLU A 253 -7.95 -13.83 -17.14
CA GLU A 253 -8.00 -12.50 -17.73
C GLU A 253 -7.16 -11.53 -16.86
N GLY A 254 -5.94 -11.27 -17.29
CA GLY A 254 -5.05 -10.34 -16.63
C GLY A 254 -5.58 -8.90 -16.66
N PHE A 255 -5.09 -8.08 -15.73
CA PHE A 255 -5.53 -6.71 -15.50
C PHE A 255 -5.65 -5.85 -16.79
N TYR A 256 -4.64 -5.83 -17.64
CA TYR A 256 -4.67 -5.01 -18.87
C TYR A 256 -5.74 -5.45 -19.86
N THR A 257 -6.01 -6.76 -19.95
CA THR A 257 -7.12 -7.27 -20.78
C THR A 257 -8.47 -6.81 -20.24
N VAL A 258 -8.63 -6.81 -18.92
CA VAL A 258 -9.86 -6.33 -18.27
C VAL A 258 -9.99 -4.81 -18.42
N LEU A 259 -8.90 -4.06 -18.24
CA LEU A 259 -8.86 -2.62 -18.45
C LEU A 259 -9.32 -2.27 -19.87
N GLU A 260 -8.74 -2.91 -20.88
CA GLU A 260 -9.13 -2.70 -22.28
C GLU A 260 -10.61 -3.02 -22.53
N LYS A 261 -11.13 -4.11 -21.97
CA LYS A 261 -12.55 -4.48 -22.13
C LYS A 261 -13.50 -3.47 -21.50
N ILE A 262 -13.14 -2.90 -20.35
CA ILE A 262 -14.00 -1.95 -19.62
C ILE A 262 -13.91 -0.56 -20.24
N THR A 263 -12.70 -0.10 -20.54
CA THR A 263 -12.47 1.23 -21.11
C THR A 263 -12.75 1.30 -22.61
N GLY A 264 -12.73 0.16 -23.30
CA GLY A 264 -12.82 0.05 -24.76
C GLY A 264 -11.55 0.46 -25.47
N LYS A 265 -10.40 0.55 -24.77
CA LYS A 265 -9.16 1.13 -25.29
C LYS A 265 -7.93 0.30 -24.90
N PRO A 266 -7.00 0.07 -25.85
CA PRO A 266 -5.69 -0.47 -25.52
C PRO A 266 -4.95 0.42 -24.51
N VAL A 267 -4.04 -0.16 -23.71
CA VAL A 267 -3.34 0.57 -22.65
C VAL A 267 -2.62 1.83 -23.18
N ALA A 268 -1.99 1.77 -24.33
CA ALA A 268 -1.29 2.93 -24.92
C ALA A 268 -2.24 4.09 -25.28
N GLU A 269 -3.47 3.79 -25.72
CA GLU A 269 -4.49 4.82 -25.97
C GLU A 269 -5.03 5.39 -24.66
N PHE A 270 -5.25 4.52 -23.65
CA PHE A 270 -5.61 4.94 -22.30
C PHE A 270 -4.56 5.90 -21.71
N GLU A 271 -3.27 5.57 -21.79
CA GLU A 271 -2.16 6.44 -21.35
C GLU A 271 -2.20 7.81 -22.02
N GLN A 272 -2.39 7.84 -23.34
CA GLN A 272 -2.44 9.11 -24.07
C GLN A 272 -3.62 9.97 -23.62
N GLU A 273 -4.78 9.37 -23.37
CA GLU A 273 -5.95 10.11 -22.89
C GLU A 273 -5.78 10.64 -21.46
N VAL A 274 -5.13 9.87 -20.57
CA VAL A 274 -4.74 10.38 -19.25
C VAL A 274 -3.91 11.64 -19.41
N LEU A 275 -2.89 11.62 -20.27
CA LEU A 275 -2.04 12.78 -20.51
C LEU A 275 -2.80 13.96 -21.10
N ASP A 276 -3.68 13.72 -22.07
CA ASP A 276 -4.46 14.77 -22.73
C ASP A 276 -5.49 15.39 -21.77
N TYR A 277 -5.98 14.63 -20.78
CA TYR A 277 -6.92 15.10 -19.77
C TYR A 277 -6.29 16.11 -18.80
N TYR A 278 -4.98 15.95 -18.50
CA TYR A 278 -4.28 16.80 -17.51
C TYR A 278 -3.36 17.87 -18.16
N ARG A 279 -3.25 17.95 -19.47
CA ARG A 279 -2.52 19.00 -20.22
C ARG A 279 -3.45 20.11 -20.68
#